data_6d75519d9284eb7b981bdd28cd98a88d
#
_entry.id   6d75519d9284eb7b981bdd28cd98a88d
#
_cell.length_a   1.000
_cell.length_b   1.000
_cell.length_c   1.000
_cell.angle_alpha   90.00
_cell.angle_beta   90.00
_cell.angle_gamma   90.00
#
_symmetry.space_group_name_H-M   'P 1'
#
loop_
_entity.id
_entity.type
_entity.pdbx_description
1 polymer ?
#
loop_
_entity_poly.entity_id
_entity_poly.type
_entity_poly.pdbx_seq_one_letter_code
_entity_poly.pdbx_strand_id
1 'polypeptide(L)'
;MIPRRLYEPAFSGIINITEGDWRIHSLNLKLTKTSQLEIVDTLEIDQIHVPVGGDVWRSKNQLIHFSFKQFGIDAIGNFVTVYSNYLINPTFAKNRFNNVIIRYDTAVNKRSKEYWDTIRPVPLEVEERMDYEVKDSLFEMRKDSLLSQSS
;
A
#
# COMPACT_ATOMS: atom_id res chain seq x y z
N MET A 1 -17.43 -0.82 15.29
CA MET A 1 -18.40 -1.60 14.49
C MET A 1 -18.17 -3.08 14.78
N ILE A 2 -19.23 -3.82 15.05
CA ILE A 2 -19.16 -5.26 15.35
C ILE A 2 -20.23 -5.94 14.49
N PRO A 3 -19.86 -6.96 13.68
CA PRO A 3 -20.81 -7.72 12.88
C PRO A 3 -21.87 -8.39 13.74
N ARG A 4 -23.10 -8.45 13.24
CA ARG A 4 -24.22 -9.09 13.95
C ARG A 4 -24.08 -10.61 14.00
N ARG A 5 -23.45 -11.20 12.99
CA ARG A 5 -23.17 -12.63 12.88
C ARG A 5 -21.69 -12.87 12.78
N LEU A 6 -21.18 -13.88 13.48
CA LEU A 6 -19.75 -14.24 13.54
C LEU A 6 -19.14 -14.62 12.17
N TYR A 7 -19.97 -15.16 11.27
CA TYR A 7 -19.50 -15.68 9.97
C TYR A 7 -19.93 -14.81 8.78
N GLU A 8 -20.38 -13.57 9.03
CA GLU A 8 -20.63 -12.63 7.93
C GLU A 8 -19.31 -12.10 7.39
N PRO A 9 -19.15 -11.94 6.06
CA PRO A 9 -18.00 -11.29 5.45
C PRO A 9 -18.08 -9.78 5.68
N ALA A 10 -17.97 -9.37 6.93
CA ALA A 10 -18.09 -7.99 7.34
C ALA A 10 -16.92 -7.57 8.22
N PHE A 11 -16.45 -6.35 8.00
CA PHE A 11 -15.41 -5.76 8.84
C PHE A 11 -15.91 -5.50 10.26
N SER A 12 -15.03 -5.74 11.21
CA SER A 12 -15.16 -5.29 12.60
C SER A 12 -14.10 -4.22 12.89
N GLY A 13 -14.37 -3.29 13.79
CA GLY A 13 -13.38 -2.29 14.17
C GLY A 13 -13.98 -0.96 14.59
N ILE A 14 -13.18 0.07 14.55
CA ILE A 14 -13.50 1.41 15.03
C ILE A 14 -13.51 2.37 13.84
N ILE A 15 -14.52 3.22 13.79
CA ILE A 15 -14.61 4.36 12.88
C ILE A 15 -14.80 5.59 13.74
N ASN A 16 -13.88 6.55 13.64
CA ASN A 16 -13.97 7.84 14.30
C ASN A 16 -14.58 8.85 13.32
N ILE A 17 -15.62 9.50 13.77
CA ILE A 17 -16.41 10.44 12.99
C ILE A 17 -16.30 11.81 13.66
N THR A 18 -16.08 12.86 12.88
CA THR A 18 -16.07 14.24 13.38
C THR A 18 -17.47 14.66 13.84
N GLU A 19 -17.52 15.38 14.94
CA GLU A 19 -18.76 15.96 15.43
C GLU A 19 -19.19 17.14 14.54
N GLY A 20 -20.47 17.24 14.27
CA GLY A 20 -21.07 18.34 13.50
C GLY A 20 -21.24 18.02 12.02
N ASP A 21 -20.20 17.67 11.31
CA ASP A 21 -20.22 17.41 9.87
C ASP A 21 -20.23 15.92 9.48
N TRP A 22 -20.15 15.02 10.47
CA TRP A 22 -20.30 13.57 10.35
C TRP A 22 -19.33 12.90 9.36
N ARG A 23 -18.15 13.45 9.20
CA ARG A 23 -17.13 12.91 8.31
C ARG A 23 -16.27 11.88 9.00
N ILE A 24 -15.84 10.89 8.26
CA ILE A 24 -14.88 9.91 8.76
C ILE A 24 -13.53 10.60 8.91
N HIS A 25 -13.02 10.66 10.14
CA HIS A 25 -11.68 11.12 10.45
C HIS A 25 -10.67 9.98 10.34
N SER A 26 -10.95 8.85 10.96
CA SER A 26 -10.09 7.68 10.89
C SER A 26 -10.89 6.39 11.02
N LEU A 27 -10.32 5.32 10.52
CA LEU A 27 -10.86 3.98 10.67
C LEU A 27 -9.73 2.99 10.96
N ASN A 28 -10.02 2.02 11.79
CA ASN A 28 -9.28 0.77 11.95
C ASN A 28 -10.30 -0.35 11.77
N LEU A 29 -10.18 -1.08 10.68
CA LEU A 29 -11.11 -2.15 10.30
C LEU A 29 -10.36 -3.46 10.11
N LYS A 30 -10.92 -4.52 10.66
CA LYS A 30 -10.35 -5.86 10.61
C LYS A 30 -11.34 -6.86 10.04
N LEU A 31 -10.84 -7.70 9.16
CA LEU A 31 -11.50 -8.86 8.61
C LEU A 31 -10.64 -10.09 8.93
N THR A 32 -11.27 -11.17 9.37
CA THR A 32 -10.57 -12.40 9.75
C THR A 32 -11.07 -13.58 8.94
N LYS A 33 -10.33 -14.68 8.95
CA LYS A 33 -10.69 -15.93 8.25
C LYS A 33 -12.08 -16.43 8.62
N THR A 34 -12.52 -16.23 9.86
CA THR A 34 -13.89 -16.54 10.29
C THR A 34 -14.96 -15.76 9.53
N SER A 35 -14.58 -14.65 8.90
CA SER A 35 -15.42 -13.82 8.03
C SER A 35 -15.36 -14.25 6.55
N GLN A 36 -15.11 -15.54 6.28
CA GLN A 36 -15.08 -16.13 4.93
C GLN A 36 -13.95 -15.65 4.02
N LEU A 37 -12.80 -15.27 4.58
CA LEU A 37 -11.58 -15.12 3.79
C LEU A 37 -11.05 -16.51 3.40
N GLU A 38 -10.85 -16.76 2.12
CA GLU A 38 -10.39 -18.06 1.63
C GLU A 38 -8.87 -18.26 1.84
N ILE A 39 -8.08 -17.27 1.51
CA ILE A 39 -6.62 -17.34 1.47
C ILE A 39 -5.98 -16.56 2.62
N VAL A 40 -6.54 -15.42 2.98
CA VAL A 40 -6.00 -14.50 3.97
C VAL A 40 -6.57 -14.83 5.35
N ASP A 41 -5.73 -14.96 6.36
CA ASP A 41 -6.16 -15.20 7.74
C ASP A 41 -6.65 -13.92 8.41
N THR A 42 -5.96 -12.82 8.14
CA THR A 42 -6.31 -11.51 8.67
C THR A 42 -6.01 -10.42 7.65
N LEU A 43 -6.94 -9.51 7.50
CA LEU A 43 -6.78 -8.25 6.79
C LEU A 43 -7.15 -7.12 7.74
N GLU A 44 -6.23 -6.19 7.97
CA GLU A 44 -6.45 -5.01 8.80
C GLU A 44 -6.15 -3.75 7.99
N ILE A 45 -7.01 -2.77 8.09
CA ILE A 45 -6.92 -1.52 7.34
C ILE A 45 -6.99 -0.37 8.32
N ASP A 46 -5.92 0.41 8.41
CA ASP A 46 -5.87 1.69 9.10
C ASP A 46 -5.86 2.82 8.09
N GLN A 47 -6.72 3.81 8.30
CA GLN A 47 -6.81 4.93 7.37
C GLN A 47 -7.13 6.21 8.13
N ILE A 48 -6.44 7.30 7.74
CA ILE A 48 -6.68 8.65 8.29
C ILE A 48 -7.11 9.57 7.16
N HIS A 49 -8.14 10.36 7.40
CA HIS A 49 -8.64 11.37 6.49
C HIS A 49 -8.35 12.76 7.04
N VAL A 50 -8.04 13.70 6.17
CA VAL A 50 -7.76 15.10 6.50
C VAL A 50 -8.46 16.03 5.53
N PRO A 51 -8.78 17.26 5.96
CA PRO A 51 -9.23 18.28 5.04
C PRO A 51 -8.10 18.69 4.09
N VAL A 52 -8.36 18.71 2.80
CA VAL A 52 -7.37 19.02 1.76
C VAL A 52 -7.67 20.32 1.01
N GLY A 53 -8.83 20.90 1.22
CA GLY A 53 -9.25 22.18 0.65
C GLY A 53 -10.76 22.36 0.72
N GLY A 54 -11.17 23.52 1.21
CA GLY A 54 -12.59 23.81 1.45
C GLY A 54 -13.24 22.73 2.29
N ASP A 55 -14.34 22.19 1.78
CA ASP A 55 -15.14 21.15 2.44
C ASP A 55 -14.79 19.72 2.01
N VAL A 56 -13.62 19.51 1.39
CA VAL A 56 -13.22 18.23 0.82
C VAL A 56 -12.24 17.51 1.74
N TRP A 57 -12.61 16.30 2.17
CA TRP A 57 -11.75 15.40 2.94
C TRP A 57 -11.24 14.26 2.04
N ARG A 58 -9.98 13.88 2.25
CA ARG A 58 -9.33 12.78 1.52
C ARG A 58 -8.43 11.97 2.45
N SER A 59 -8.18 10.73 2.09
CA SER A 59 -7.25 9.86 2.80
C SER A 59 -5.85 10.45 2.77
N LYS A 60 -5.23 10.66 3.91
CA LYS A 60 -3.83 11.12 4.03
C LYS A 60 -2.86 9.95 3.97
N ASN A 61 -3.15 8.91 4.71
CA ASN A 61 -2.37 7.69 4.75
C ASN A 61 -3.29 6.48 4.91
N GLN A 62 -2.81 5.35 4.43
CA GLN A 62 -3.45 4.05 4.57
C GLN A 62 -2.38 3.02 4.86
N LEU A 63 -2.58 2.24 5.91
CA LEU A 63 -1.81 1.05 6.21
C LEU A 63 -2.73 -0.16 6.01
N ILE A 64 -2.29 -1.10 5.22
CA ILE A 64 -2.95 -2.39 5.06
C ILE A 64 -1.99 -3.45 5.58
N HIS A 65 -2.42 -4.14 6.62
CA HIS A 65 -1.73 -5.30 7.16
C HIS A 65 -2.49 -6.56 6.77
N PHE A 66 -1.79 -7.58 6.29
CA PHE A 66 -2.38 -8.87 6.02
C PHE A 66 -1.46 -10.00 6.49
N SER A 67 -2.07 -11.09 6.89
CA SER A 67 -1.38 -12.34 7.16
C SER A 67 -2.09 -13.49 6.45
N PHE A 68 -1.32 -14.44 5.96
CA PHE A 68 -1.87 -15.67 5.45
C PHE A 68 -1.02 -16.87 5.88
N LYS A 69 -1.69 -17.99 6.03
CA LYS A 69 -1.07 -19.27 6.35
C LYS A 69 -1.69 -20.35 5.50
N GLN A 70 -0.97 -20.79 4.49
CA GLN A 70 -1.48 -21.79 3.56
C GLN A 70 -0.34 -22.63 2.98
N PHE A 71 -0.59 -23.94 2.78
CA PHE A 71 0.38 -24.89 2.21
C PHE A 71 1.74 -24.92 2.92
N GLY A 72 1.77 -24.68 4.26
CA GLY A 72 2.99 -24.62 5.05
C GLY A 72 3.79 -23.32 4.89
N ILE A 73 3.24 -22.33 4.19
CA ILE A 73 3.81 -20.99 4.07
C ILE A 73 3.05 -20.05 5.00
N ASP A 74 3.80 -19.42 5.91
CA ASP A 74 3.32 -18.32 6.75
C ASP A 74 3.90 -17.03 6.19
N ALA A 75 3.06 -16.08 5.80
CA ALA A 75 3.50 -14.79 5.32
C ALA A 75 2.71 -13.66 5.97
N ILE A 76 3.42 -12.58 6.23
CA ILE A 76 2.90 -11.32 6.74
C ILE A 76 3.36 -10.22 5.79
N GLY A 77 2.47 -9.30 5.48
CA GLY A 77 2.79 -8.15 4.64
C GLY A 77 2.12 -6.87 5.11
N ASN A 78 2.80 -5.77 4.83
CA ASN A 78 2.29 -4.43 5.08
C ASN A 78 2.39 -3.60 3.82
N PHE A 79 1.33 -2.86 3.52
CA PHE A 79 1.33 -1.82 2.50
C PHE A 79 1.09 -0.47 3.15
N VAL A 80 2.04 0.43 3.01
CA VAL A 80 1.90 1.82 3.45
C VAL A 80 1.70 2.70 2.24
N THR A 81 0.60 3.43 2.20
CA THR A 81 0.30 4.40 1.15
C THR A 81 0.15 5.77 1.77
N VAL A 82 0.89 6.75 1.24
CA VAL A 82 0.80 8.15 1.64
C VAL A 82 0.33 8.97 0.46
N TYR A 83 -0.71 9.76 0.66
CA TYR A 83 -1.30 10.62 -0.34
C TYR A 83 -0.93 12.07 -0.07
N SER A 84 -0.47 12.79 -1.10
CA SER A 84 -0.10 14.20 -1.03
C SER A 84 -0.44 14.92 -2.35
N ASN A 85 -0.30 16.23 -2.35
CA ASN A 85 -0.48 17.07 -3.53
C ASN A 85 -1.83 16.87 -4.24
N TYR A 86 -2.91 16.94 -3.48
CA TYR A 86 -4.26 16.76 -4.00
C TYR A 86 -4.64 17.88 -4.96
N LEU A 87 -5.11 17.51 -6.13
CA LEU A 87 -5.78 18.41 -7.07
C LEU A 87 -7.28 18.19 -6.97
N ILE A 88 -7.98 19.19 -6.46
CA ILE A 88 -9.44 19.13 -6.31
C ILE A 88 -10.10 19.57 -7.62
N ASN A 89 -10.96 18.71 -8.17
CA ASN A 89 -11.65 18.93 -9.43
C ASN A 89 -10.74 19.36 -10.60
N PRO A 90 -9.68 18.57 -10.91
CA PRO A 90 -8.79 18.91 -12.00
C PRO A 90 -9.50 18.83 -13.36
N THR A 91 -9.15 19.74 -14.25
CA THR A 91 -9.60 19.68 -15.65
C THR A 91 -8.63 18.78 -16.43
N PHE A 92 -9.17 17.80 -17.11
CA PHE A 92 -8.38 16.89 -17.93
C PHE A 92 -8.49 17.22 -19.41
N ALA A 93 -7.40 17.05 -20.15
CA ALA A 93 -7.43 17.11 -21.61
C ALA A 93 -8.34 16.00 -22.17
N LYS A 94 -8.99 16.27 -23.31
CA LYS A 94 -10.00 15.39 -23.92
C LYS A 94 -9.56 13.92 -24.10
N ASN A 95 -8.28 13.67 -24.32
CA ASN A 95 -7.72 12.34 -24.56
C ASN A 95 -6.88 11.82 -23.37
N ARG A 96 -7.07 12.36 -22.18
CA ARG A 96 -6.31 11.95 -21.00
C ARG A 96 -6.57 10.48 -20.61
N PHE A 97 -7.82 10.06 -20.74
CA PHE A 97 -8.26 8.70 -20.48
C PHE A 97 -8.51 8.00 -21.82
N ASN A 98 -7.58 7.18 -22.24
CA ASN A 98 -7.66 6.33 -23.41
C ASN A 98 -7.79 4.85 -22.97
N ASN A 99 -7.76 3.92 -23.93
CA ASN A 99 -7.89 2.49 -23.66
C ASN A 99 -6.65 1.87 -22.95
N VAL A 100 -5.64 2.66 -22.61
CA VAL A 100 -4.46 2.20 -21.90
C VAL A 100 -4.77 2.17 -20.42
N ILE A 101 -4.96 0.96 -19.87
CA ILE A 101 -5.32 0.73 -18.47
C ILE A 101 -4.09 0.89 -17.58
N ILE A 102 -2.92 0.42 -18.04
CA ILE A 102 -1.66 0.43 -17.28
C ILE A 102 -0.56 0.97 -18.19
N ARG A 103 0.24 1.88 -17.67
CA ARG A 103 1.46 2.36 -18.33
C ARG A 103 2.65 2.20 -17.39
N TYR A 104 3.64 1.43 -17.81
CA TYR A 104 4.90 1.28 -17.09
C TYR A 104 5.90 2.32 -17.58
N ASP A 105 6.55 2.99 -16.64
CA ASP A 105 7.73 3.81 -16.94
C ASP A 105 8.94 2.89 -17.06
N THR A 106 9.50 2.76 -18.25
CA THR A 106 10.66 1.91 -18.53
C THR A 106 11.93 2.41 -17.82
N ALA A 107 11.94 3.66 -17.37
CA ALA A 107 13.05 4.25 -16.62
C ALA A 107 12.98 3.95 -15.10
N VAL A 108 11.89 3.39 -14.60
CA VAL A 108 11.69 3.17 -13.16
C VAL A 108 12.81 2.35 -12.53
N ASN A 109 13.22 1.26 -13.17
CA ASN A 109 14.28 0.38 -12.68
C ASN A 109 15.71 0.93 -12.89
N LYS A 110 15.84 2.08 -13.55
CA LYS A 110 17.14 2.75 -13.83
C LYS A 110 17.36 3.97 -12.94
N ARG A 111 16.43 4.28 -12.07
CA ARG A 111 16.52 5.39 -11.14
C ARG A 111 17.53 5.09 -10.04
N SER A 112 18.32 6.11 -9.66
CA SER A 112 19.33 5.97 -8.61
C SER A 112 18.69 5.80 -7.21
N LYS A 113 19.50 5.32 -6.26
CA LYS A 113 19.08 5.17 -4.87
C LYS A 113 18.69 6.52 -4.26
N GLU A 114 19.46 7.56 -4.54
CA GLU A 114 19.20 8.93 -4.07
C GLU A 114 17.87 9.46 -4.57
N TYR A 115 17.48 9.13 -5.80
CA TYR A 115 16.17 9.49 -6.32
C TYR A 115 15.05 8.86 -5.49
N TRP A 116 15.16 7.57 -5.19
CA TRP A 116 14.16 6.86 -4.39
C TRP A 116 14.09 7.38 -2.95
N ASP A 117 15.22 7.68 -2.33
CA ASP A 117 15.28 8.25 -0.99
C ASP A 117 14.64 9.65 -0.92
N THR A 118 14.76 10.44 -2.00
CA THR A 118 14.18 11.80 -2.08
C THR A 118 12.65 11.76 -2.18
N ILE A 119 12.10 10.80 -2.93
CA ILE A 119 10.64 10.75 -3.16
C ILE A 119 9.89 9.89 -2.15
N ARG A 120 10.60 9.13 -1.35
CA ARG A 120 10.02 8.22 -0.38
C ARG A 120 9.36 9.00 0.77
N PRO A 121 8.04 8.88 0.98
CA PRO A 121 7.35 9.64 2.03
C PRO A 121 7.59 9.08 3.42
N VAL A 122 7.99 7.80 3.52
CA VAL A 122 8.31 7.11 4.77
C VAL A 122 9.72 6.54 4.64
N PRO A 123 10.65 6.88 5.54
CA PRO A 123 12.00 6.31 5.52
C PRO A 123 11.97 4.79 5.65
N LEU A 124 12.98 4.13 5.06
CA LEU A 124 13.18 2.70 5.26
C LEU A 124 13.57 2.41 6.70
N GLU A 125 13.02 1.36 7.27
CA GLU A 125 13.48 0.77 8.51
C GLU A 125 14.83 0.08 8.32
N VAL A 126 15.49 -0.29 9.43
CA VAL A 126 16.83 -0.89 9.38
C VAL A 126 16.80 -2.22 8.65
N GLU A 127 15.81 -3.06 8.93
CA GLU A 127 15.61 -4.37 8.31
C GLU A 127 15.35 -4.23 6.82
N GLU A 128 14.50 -3.31 6.40
CA GLU A 128 14.20 -3.05 5.00
C GLU A 128 15.45 -2.58 4.23
N ARG A 129 16.27 -1.75 4.87
CA ARG A 129 17.54 -1.29 4.27
C ARG A 129 18.51 -2.44 4.05
N MET A 130 18.63 -3.33 5.03
CA MET A 130 19.46 -4.53 4.93
C MET A 130 18.96 -5.46 3.82
N ASP A 131 17.67 -5.63 3.65
CA ASP A 131 17.08 -6.43 2.57
C ASP A 131 17.41 -5.87 1.18
N TYR A 132 17.42 -4.54 1.03
CA TYR A 132 17.85 -3.89 -0.21
C TYR A 132 19.33 -4.18 -0.50
N GLU A 133 20.22 -4.09 0.50
CA GLU A 133 21.65 -4.38 0.34
C GLU A 133 21.91 -5.84 -0.07
N VAL A 134 21.19 -6.78 0.55
CA VAL A 134 21.26 -8.21 0.18
C VAL A 134 20.77 -8.43 -1.26
N LYS A 135 19.66 -7.79 -1.65
CA LYS A 135 19.14 -7.87 -3.01
C LYS A 135 20.11 -7.32 -4.05
N ASP A 136 20.73 -6.18 -3.77
CA ASP A 136 21.70 -5.56 -4.66
C ASP A 136 22.93 -6.47 -4.85
N SER A 137 23.44 -7.05 -3.76
CA SER A 137 24.57 -8.00 -3.82
C SER A 137 24.23 -9.27 -4.62
N LEU A 138 23.05 -9.83 -4.45
CA LEU A 138 22.57 -10.98 -5.22
C LEU A 138 22.40 -10.67 -6.71
N PHE A 139 21.95 -9.47 -7.02
CA PHE A 139 21.81 -9.01 -8.41
C PHE A 139 23.15 -8.92 -9.10
N GLU A 140 24.17 -8.31 -8.47
CA GLU A 140 25.52 -8.21 -9.01
C GLU A 140 26.17 -9.60 -9.19
N MET A 141 26.04 -10.51 -8.20
CA MET A 141 26.52 -11.89 -8.33
C MET A 141 25.91 -12.62 -9.54
N ARG A 142 24.61 -12.45 -9.79
CA ARG A 142 23.94 -13.06 -10.95
C ARG A 142 24.43 -12.47 -12.25
N LYS A 143 24.65 -11.17 -12.31
CA LYS A 143 25.15 -10.49 -13.49
C LYS A 143 26.56 -10.98 -13.86
N ASP A 144 27.46 -11.09 -12.87
CA ASP A 144 28.80 -11.60 -13.07
C ASP A 144 28.81 -13.07 -13.52
N SER A 145 27.93 -13.89 -12.96
CA SER A 145 27.74 -15.29 -13.36
C SER A 145 27.28 -15.43 -14.82
N LEU A 146 26.37 -14.57 -15.27
CA LEU A 146 25.89 -14.58 -16.67
C LEU A 146 26.97 -14.11 -17.65
N LEU A 147 27.78 -13.11 -17.27
CA LEU A 147 28.88 -12.63 -18.08
C LEU A 147 29.98 -13.70 -18.23
N SER A 148 30.29 -14.45 -17.17
CA SER A 148 31.27 -15.55 -17.20
C SER A 148 30.85 -16.75 -18.05
N GLN A 149 29.55 -16.95 -18.26
CA GLN A 149 29.03 -18.05 -19.11
C GLN A 149 28.95 -17.66 -20.58
N SER A 150 29.07 -16.38 -20.91
CA SER A 150 29.00 -15.85 -22.28
C SER A 150 30.39 -15.62 -22.92
N SER A 151 31.47 -15.93 -22.20
CA SER A 151 32.87 -15.85 -22.64
C SER A 151 33.44 -17.22 -22.93
#